data_349e612bc6cb1682004e81b00138904e
#
_entry.id   349e612bc6cb1682004e81b00138904e
#
_cell.length_a   1.000
_cell.length_b   1.000
_cell.length_c   1.000
_cell.angle_alpha   90.00
_cell.angle_beta   90.00
_cell.angle_gamma   90.00
#
_symmetry.space_group_name_H-M   'P 1'
#
loop_
_entity.id
_entity.type
_entity.pdbx_description
1 polymer ?
#
loop_
_entity_poly.entity_id
_entity_poly.type
_entity_poly.pdbx_seq_one_letter_code
_entity_poly.pdbx_strand_id
1 'polypeptide(L)'
;VTALVYMAFDGITIYTVNHLDTVPLLLNNIFHRIFMRSMAFVVFLFYRYIAILIEEETGKPRKLDKAALVVLVISEIGELFLPIYYTKTEQGNYSDGIYTYILYASVVFYLALCTGLLFGNWKRIDRKKKSAIGAALIVELTVCALQGMHHTWLISGMGITLMTMSFYLTLENPDIIRAELTEQKMSMLYLKSQVNPHFLYNTLDTIRIQAQLNQDNKVAELLMHLSDFFRMSIKVNRQMVELDD
;
A
#
# COMPACT_ATOMS: atom_id res chain seq x y z
N VAL A 1 -6.14 3.42 12.46
CA VAL A 1 -6.52 4.21 13.67
C VAL A 1 -6.30 5.69 13.41
N THR A 2 -5.09 6.14 13.03
CA THR A 2 -4.75 7.58 12.88
C THR A 2 -5.62 8.28 11.84
N ALA A 3 -5.87 7.66 10.68
CA ALA A 3 -6.75 8.22 9.66
C ALA A 3 -8.20 8.37 10.16
N LEU A 4 -8.70 7.45 10.97
CA LEU A 4 -10.02 7.56 11.59
C LEU A 4 -10.10 8.71 12.59
N VAL A 5 -9.06 8.91 13.40
CA VAL A 5 -8.97 10.07 14.31
C VAL A 5 -9.00 11.37 13.50
N TYR A 6 -8.18 11.45 12.47
CA TYR A 6 -8.15 12.59 11.56
C TYR A 6 -9.54 12.88 10.98
N MET A 7 -10.21 11.88 10.39
CA MET A 7 -11.56 12.05 9.78
C MET A 7 -12.62 12.50 10.79
N ALA A 8 -12.59 11.94 12.02
CA ALA A 8 -13.51 12.33 13.07
C ALA A 8 -13.31 13.81 13.47
N PHE A 9 -12.05 14.22 13.67
CA PHE A 9 -11.75 15.61 14.05
C PHE A 9 -11.87 16.59 12.89
N ASP A 10 -11.73 16.17 11.64
CA ASP A 10 -12.05 16.98 10.46
C ASP A 10 -13.53 17.41 10.49
N GLY A 11 -14.45 16.45 10.63
CA GLY A 11 -15.88 16.74 10.74
C GLY A 11 -16.23 17.61 11.96
N ILE A 12 -15.61 17.36 13.11
CA ILE A 12 -15.82 18.16 14.32
C ILE A 12 -15.32 19.59 14.11
N THR A 13 -14.15 19.80 13.49
CA THR A 13 -13.59 21.13 13.27
C THR A 13 -14.38 21.92 12.23
N ILE A 14 -14.87 21.29 11.15
CA ILE A 14 -15.77 21.93 10.19
C ILE A 14 -17.01 22.47 10.90
N TYR A 15 -17.62 21.65 11.77
CA TYR A 15 -18.78 22.09 12.54
C TYR A 15 -18.44 23.25 13.49
N THR A 16 -17.40 23.11 14.31
CA THR A 16 -17.06 24.08 15.36
C THR A 16 -16.59 25.43 14.81
N VAL A 17 -15.85 25.43 13.67
CA VAL A 17 -15.44 26.66 12.99
C VAL A 17 -16.65 27.45 12.45
N ASN A 18 -17.66 26.75 11.95
CA ASN A 18 -18.87 27.42 11.47
C ASN A 18 -19.83 27.85 12.60
N HIS A 19 -19.57 27.43 13.85
CA HIS A 19 -20.39 27.79 15.02
C HIS A 19 -19.58 28.53 16.11
N LEU A 20 -18.70 29.42 15.69
CA LEU A 20 -17.82 30.20 16.60
C LEU A 20 -18.58 31.03 17.67
N ASP A 21 -19.84 31.33 17.43
CA ASP A 21 -20.68 32.10 18.38
C ASP A 21 -21.25 31.22 19.51
N THR A 22 -21.34 29.92 19.31
CA THR A 22 -21.92 28.96 20.26
C THR A 22 -20.89 28.03 20.91
N VAL A 23 -19.77 27.79 20.22
CA VAL A 23 -18.69 26.87 20.71
C VAL A 23 -17.62 27.71 21.43
N PRO A 24 -17.25 27.37 22.68
CA PRO A 24 -16.16 28.03 23.38
C PRO A 24 -14.86 28.01 22.60
N LEU A 25 -14.15 29.14 22.52
CA LEU A 25 -12.90 29.27 21.77
C LEU A 25 -11.83 28.25 22.21
N LEU A 26 -11.77 27.95 23.50
CA LEU A 26 -10.84 26.96 24.04
C LEU A 26 -11.10 25.57 23.44
N LEU A 27 -12.35 25.15 23.39
CA LEU A 27 -12.74 23.83 22.86
C LEU A 27 -12.45 23.75 21.36
N ASN A 28 -12.76 24.80 20.61
CA ASN A 28 -12.46 24.90 19.20
C ASN A 28 -10.95 24.80 18.93
N ASN A 29 -10.13 25.49 19.71
CA ASN A 29 -8.67 25.41 19.62
C ASN A 29 -8.15 23.98 19.89
N ILE A 30 -8.71 23.28 20.89
CA ILE A 30 -8.32 21.90 21.20
C ILE A 30 -8.62 20.98 20.02
N PHE A 31 -9.84 21.03 19.48
CA PHE A 31 -10.24 20.18 18.35
C PHE A 31 -9.41 20.47 17.11
N HIS A 32 -9.17 21.75 16.83
CA HIS A 32 -8.33 22.16 15.71
C HIS A 32 -6.88 21.64 15.83
N ARG A 33 -6.27 21.72 17.00
CA ARG A 33 -4.94 21.20 17.23
C ARG A 33 -4.87 19.68 17.03
N ILE A 34 -5.87 18.93 17.51
CA ILE A 34 -5.92 17.48 17.31
C ILE A 34 -6.06 17.16 15.82
N PHE A 35 -6.95 17.88 15.12
CA PHE A 35 -7.16 17.72 13.69
C PHE A 35 -5.86 17.94 12.89
N MET A 36 -5.20 19.06 13.08
CA MET A 36 -3.98 19.40 12.31
C MET A 36 -2.82 18.48 12.59
N ARG A 37 -2.56 18.14 13.85
CA ARG A 37 -1.52 17.17 14.23
C ARG A 37 -1.81 15.79 13.66
N SER A 38 -3.05 15.34 13.69
CA SER A 38 -3.43 14.07 13.07
C SER A 38 -3.24 14.10 11.54
N MET A 39 -3.49 15.23 10.88
CA MET A 39 -3.23 15.41 9.45
C MET A 39 -1.74 15.30 9.10
N ALA A 40 -0.89 16.06 9.80
CA ALA A 40 0.57 16.00 9.60
C ALA A 40 1.10 14.56 9.77
N PHE A 41 0.61 13.87 10.79
CA PHE A 41 0.99 12.50 11.08
C PHE A 41 0.48 11.50 10.03
N VAL A 42 -0.74 11.65 9.51
CA VAL A 42 -1.28 10.79 8.43
C VAL A 42 -0.46 10.93 7.16
N VAL A 43 -0.13 12.16 6.75
CA VAL A 43 0.66 12.39 5.52
C VAL A 43 2.09 11.86 5.68
N PHE A 44 2.69 11.97 6.87
CA PHE A 44 3.96 11.32 7.19
C PHE A 44 3.87 9.79 7.10
N LEU A 45 2.82 9.17 7.66
CA LEU A 45 2.62 7.72 7.57
C LEU A 45 2.43 7.27 6.12
N PHE A 46 1.75 8.06 5.31
CA PHE A 46 1.62 7.81 3.88
C PHE A 46 2.97 7.81 3.16
N TYR A 47 3.80 8.81 3.40
CA TYR A 47 5.18 8.80 2.92
C TYR A 47 5.95 7.55 3.36
N ARG A 48 5.88 7.21 4.67
CA ARG A 48 6.54 6.03 5.23
C ARG A 48 6.10 4.74 4.56
N TYR A 49 4.81 4.59 4.31
CA TYR A 49 4.25 3.43 3.64
C TYR A 49 4.78 3.30 2.20
N ILE A 50 4.76 4.38 1.42
CA ILE A 50 5.32 4.40 0.07
C ILE A 50 6.82 4.10 0.09
N ALA A 51 7.57 4.66 1.03
CA ALA A 51 9.00 4.43 1.15
C ALA A 51 9.32 2.96 1.47
N ILE A 52 8.53 2.29 2.31
CA ILE A 52 8.64 0.85 2.60
C ILE A 52 8.34 0.03 1.35
N LEU A 53 7.22 0.30 0.67
CA LEU A 53 6.85 -0.39 -0.57
C LEU A 53 7.94 -0.33 -1.65
N ILE A 54 8.59 0.83 -1.78
CA ILE A 54 9.67 1.03 -2.76
C ILE A 54 10.97 0.36 -2.31
N GLU A 55 11.27 0.35 -1.00
CA GLU A 55 12.41 -0.38 -0.45
C GLU A 55 12.30 -1.88 -0.69
N GLU A 56 11.14 -2.47 -0.45
CA GLU A 56 10.86 -3.89 -0.72
C GLU A 56 11.08 -4.26 -2.19
N GLU A 57 10.64 -3.41 -3.12
CA GLU A 57 10.81 -3.65 -4.57
C GLU A 57 12.23 -3.41 -5.08
N THR A 58 12.95 -2.47 -4.48
CA THR A 58 14.22 -1.98 -5.04
C THR A 58 15.46 -2.42 -4.28
N GLY A 59 15.29 -2.87 -3.02
CA GLY A 59 16.38 -3.17 -2.09
C GLY A 59 17.18 -1.93 -1.66
N LYS A 60 16.73 -0.71 -1.99
CA LYS A 60 17.45 0.53 -1.67
C LYS A 60 17.07 1.05 -0.28
N PRO A 61 18.05 1.42 0.57
CA PRO A 61 17.76 1.94 1.90
C PRO A 61 17.07 3.32 1.84
N ARG A 62 16.23 3.60 2.83
CA ARG A 62 15.47 4.84 3.01
C ARG A 62 16.36 5.98 3.52
N LYS A 63 17.04 6.68 2.64
CA LYS A 63 17.98 7.75 3.01
C LYS A 63 17.30 9.00 3.58
N LEU A 64 16.04 9.26 3.22
CA LEU A 64 15.31 10.48 3.55
C LEU A 64 14.44 10.36 4.82
N ASP A 65 14.35 9.19 5.44
CA ASP A 65 13.52 8.95 6.63
C ASP A 65 13.86 9.88 7.80
N LYS A 66 15.16 10.17 8.00
CA LYS A 66 15.60 11.10 9.06
C LYS A 66 15.12 12.53 8.78
N ALA A 67 15.22 12.99 7.54
CA ALA A 67 14.72 14.32 7.14
C ALA A 67 13.20 14.40 7.27
N ALA A 68 12.49 13.36 6.83
CA ALA A 68 11.04 13.28 6.98
C ALA A 68 10.62 13.33 8.45
N LEU A 69 11.30 12.60 9.34
CA LEU A 69 11.03 12.63 10.78
C LEU A 69 11.29 14.03 11.38
N VAL A 70 12.37 14.70 10.98
CA VAL A 70 12.69 16.06 11.45
C VAL A 70 11.58 17.05 11.05
N VAL A 71 11.09 16.96 9.80
CA VAL A 71 9.98 17.82 9.33
C VAL A 71 8.71 17.55 10.14
N LEU A 72 8.39 16.28 10.44
CA LEU A 72 7.25 15.94 11.30
C LEU A 72 7.38 16.59 12.67
N VAL A 73 8.53 16.44 13.34
CA VAL A 73 8.76 16.99 14.68
C VAL A 73 8.64 18.53 14.68
N ILE A 74 9.17 19.19 13.66
CA ILE A 74 9.05 20.66 13.53
C ILE A 74 7.58 21.06 13.33
N SER A 75 6.84 20.36 12.48
CA SER A 75 5.42 20.61 12.25
C SER A 75 4.61 20.43 13.54
N GLU A 76 4.77 19.29 14.22
CA GLU A 76 4.07 18.97 15.48
C GLU A 76 4.34 20.01 16.59
N ILE A 77 5.59 20.49 16.71
CA ILE A 77 5.96 21.52 17.68
C ILE A 77 5.30 22.86 17.27
N GLY A 78 5.37 23.23 15.99
CA GLY A 78 4.75 24.45 15.49
C GLY A 78 3.24 24.47 15.76
N GLU A 79 2.56 23.36 15.46
CA GLU A 79 1.11 23.23 15.65
C GLU A 79 0.70 23.22 17.13
N LEU A 80 1.60 22.82 18.03
CA LEU A 80 1.33 22.83 19.47
C LEU A 80 1.40 24.23 20.07
N PHE A 81 2.36 25.06 19.65
CA PHE A 81 2.67 26.32 20.33
C PHE A 81 2.17 27.57 19.59
N LEU A 82 2.00 27.51 18.28
CA LEU A 82 1.58 28.68 17.51
C LEU A 82 0.10 29.02 17.72
N PRO A 83 -0.28 30.33 17.70
CA PRO A 83 -1.67 30.75 17.85
C PRO A 83 -2.51 30.37 16.62
N ILE A 84 -3.79 30.03 16.88
CA ILE A 84 -4.81 29.78 15.88
C ILE A 84 -5.72 31.01 15.80
N TYR A 85 -5.93 31.53 14.60
CA TYR A 85 -6.86 32.59 14.32
C TYR A 85 -8.05 32.05 13.50
N TYR A 86 -9.21 32.65 13.65
CA TYR A 86 -10.41 32.26 12.92
C TYR A 86 -10.93 33.45 12.13
N THR A 87 -11.09 33.29 10.83
CA THR A 87 -11.61 34.31 9.92
C THR A 87 -13.02 33.96 9.53
N LYS A 88 -13.93 34.91 9.73
CA LYS A 88 -15.34 34.79 9.35
C LYS A 88 -15.53 35.43 7.96
N THR A 89 -16.13 34.68 7.03
CA THR A 89 -16.48 35.16 5.69
C THR A 89 -17.93 34.80 5.35
N GLU A 90 -18.50 35.47 4.34
CA GLU A 90 -19.86 35.16 3.86
C GLU A 90 -19.96 33.75 3.27
N GLN A 91 -18.84 33.19 2.78
CA GLN A 91 -18.77 31.85 2.14
C GLN A 91 -18.46 30.72 3.13
N GLY A 92 -18.18 31.04 4.39
CA GLY A 92 -17.82 30.09 5.43
C GLY A 92 -16.66 30.60 6.30
N ASN A 93 -16.48 30.01 7.44
CA ASN A 93 -15.41 30.34 8.36
C ASN A 93 -14.24 29.37 8.18
N TYR A 94 -13.03 29.86 8.35
CA TYR A 94 -11.82 29.02 8.30
C TYR A 94 -10.80 29.46 9.36
N SER A 95 -9.88 28.56 9.66
CA SER A 95 -8.76 28.85 10.56
C SER A 95 -7.57 29.38 9.77
N ASP A 96 -6.86 30.34 10.31
CA ASP A 96 -5.68 30.96 9.73
C ASP A 96 -4.58 31.15 10.78
N GLY A 97 -3.34 31.30 10.32
CA GLY A 97 -2.19 31.52 11.17
C GLY A 97 -0.90 30.93 10.60
N ILE A 98 0.21 31.23 11.24
CA ILE A 98 1.54 30.73 10.83
C ILE A 98 1.58 29.21 10.80
N TYR A 99 0.88 28.54 11.73
CA TYR A 99 0.79 27.09 11.80
C TYR A 99 0.19 26.47 10.52
N THR A 100 -0.78 27.14 9.88
CA THR A 100 -1.39 26.67 8.61
C THR A 100 -0.35 26.59 7.50
N TYR A 101 0.53 27.58 7.40
CA TYR A 101 1.61 27.57 6.42
C TYR A 101 2.64 26.48 6.70
N ILE A 102 2.95 26.21 7.98
CA ILE A 102 3.85 25.10 8.39
C ILE A 102 3.23 23.76 7.99
N LEU A 103 1.95 23.56 8.24
CA LEU A 103 1.22 22.36 7.87
C LEU A 103 1.23 22.15 6.35
N TYR A 104 0.84 23.16 5.57
CA TYR A 104 0.86 23.08 4.11
C TYR A 104 2.27 22.84 3.57
N ALA A 105 3.29 23.50 4.12
CA ALA A 105 4.68 23.26 3.73
C ALA A 105 5.11 21.81 4.00
N SER A 106 4.71 21.23 5.14
CA SER A 106 5.00 19.83 5.47
C SER A 106 4.27 18.86 4.53
N VAL A 107 3.00 19.10 4.21
CA VAL A 107 2.23 18.29 3.25
C VAL A 107 2.89 18.32 1.87
N VAL A 108 3.19 19.51 1.35
CA VAL A 108 3.89 19.68 0.06
C VAL A 108 5.24 18.96 0.06
N PHE A 109 5.99 19.06 1.15
CA PHE A 109 7.26 18.36 1.30
C PHE A 109 7.10 16.84 1.20
N TYR A 110 6.13 16.24 1.90
CA TYR A 110 5.90 14.80 1.83
C TYR A 110 5.40 14.34 0.46
N LEU A 111 4.51 15.11 -0.18
CA LEU A 111 4.05 14.83 -1.53
C LEU A 111 5.19 14.91 -2.55
N ALA A 112 6.10 15.87 -2.40
CA ALA A 112 7.30 15.97 -3.22
C ALA A 112 8.24 14.77 -2.99
N LEU A 113 8.43 14.32 -1.75
CA LEU A 113 9.19 13.10 -1.45
C LEU A 113 8.57 11.86 -2.10
N CYS A 114 7.26 11.66 -1.96
CA CYS A 114 6.53 10.53 -2.55
C CYS A 114 6.65 10.55 -4.08
N THR A 115 6.49 11.71 -4.70
CA THR A 115 6.62 11.91 -6.15
C THR A 115 8.06 11.61 -6.60
N GLY A 116 9.05 12.12 -5.87
CA GLY A 116 10.46 11.86 -6.14
C GLY A 116 10.84 10.38 -6.02
N LEU A 117 10.31 9.68 -5.00
CA LEU A 117 10.49 8.24 -4.83
C LEU A 117 9.85 7.44 -5.98
N LEU A 118 8.63 7.80 -6.38
CA LEU A 118 7.93 7.15 -7.49
C LEU A 118 8.70 7.30 -8.80
N PHE A 119 9.05 8.52 -9.20
CA PHE A 119 9.75 8.78 -10.46
C PHE A 119 11.20 8.28 -10.45
N GLY A 120 11.91 8.42 -9.32
CA GLY A 120 13.28 7.95 -9.17
C GLY A 120 13.43 6.42 -9.26
N ASN A 121 12.35 5.68 -9.03
CA ASN A 121 12.34 4.22 -9.09
C ASN A 121 11.32 3.67 -10.12
N TRP A 122 10.82 4.51 -11.04
CA TRP A 122 9.76 4.21 -11.99
C TRP A 122 9.92 2.89 -12.75
N LYS A 123 11.15 2.57 -13.17
CA LYS A 123 11.44 1.34 -13.95
C LYS A 123 11.47 0.06 -13.11
N ARG A 124 11.59 0.18 -11.78
CA ARG A 124 11.78 -0.96 -10.87
C ARG A 124 10.53 -1.35 -10.11
N ILE A 125 9.56 -0.44 -9.98
CA ILE A 125 8.31 -0.66 -9.26
C ILE A 125 7.33 -1.40 -10.16
N ASP A 126 6.58 -2.34 -9.63
CA ASP A 126 5.50 -3.05 -10.32
C ASP A 126 4.40 -2.10 -10.81
N ARG A 127 3.71 -2.46 -11.92
CA ARG A 127 2.66 -1.64 -12.55
C ARG A 127 1.52 -1.33 -11.59
N LYS A 128 1.09 -2.31 -10.80
CA LYS A 128 -0.01 -2.18 -9.84
C LYS A 128 0.33 -1.15 -8.75
N LYS A 129 1.51 -1.28 -8.15
CA LYS A 129 2.00 -0.33 -7.14
C LYS A 129 2.20 1.08 -7.70
N LYS A 130 2.72 1.22 -8.93
CA LYS A 130 2.80 2.53 -9.61
C LYS A 130 1.44 3.18 -9.78
N SER A 131 0.46 2.41 -10.25
CA SER A 131 -0.90 2.91 -10.46
C SER A 131 -1.52 3.37 -9.15
N ALA A 132 -1.39 2.59 -8.08
CA ALA A 132 -1.91 2.93 -6.76
C ALA A 132 -1.27 4.20 -6.19
N ILE A 133 0.07 4.28 -6.19
CA ILE A 133 0.80 5.46 -5.71
C ILE A 133 0.47 6.67 -6.58
N GLY A 134 0.47 6.51 -7.91
CA GLY A 134 0.16 7.59 -8.84
C GLY A 134 -1.25 8.14 -8.68
N ALA A 135 -2.25 7.26 -8.57
CA ALA A 135 -3.65 7.66 -8.35
C ALA A 135 -3.80 8.43 -7.02
N ALA A 136 -3.22 7.93 -5.94
CA ALA A 136 -3.26 8.58 -4.65
C ALA A 136 -2.59 9.97 -4.66
N LEU A 137 -1.43 10.10 -5.31
CA LEU A 137 -0.74 11.39 -5.46
C LEU A 137 -1.55 12.39 -6.31
N ILE A 138 -2.19 11.93 -7.39
CA ILE A 138 -3.04 12.80 -8.23
C ILE A 138 -4.22 13.32 -7.42
N VAL A 139 -4.90 12.46 -6.66
CA VAL A 139 -6.03 12.86 -5.80
C VAL A 139 -5.57 13.92 -4.81
N GLU A 140 -4.50 13.65 -4.07
CA GLU A 140 -4.03 14.56 -3.00
C GLU A 140 -3.50 15.88 -3.54
N LEU A 141 -2.74 15.87 -4.64
CA LEU A 141 -2.27 17.09 -5.31
C LEU A 141 -3.45 17.94 -5.84
N THR A 142 -4.49 17.29 -6.37
CA THR A 142 -5.70 17.99 -6.82
C THR A 142 -6.43 18.64 -5.66
N VAL A 143 -6.62 17.93 -4.55
CA VAL A 143 -7.24 18.45 -3.34
C VAL A 143 -6.43 19.62 -2.76
N CYS A 144 -5.10 19.47 -2.64
CA CYS A 144 -4.23 20.55 -2.17
C CYS A 144 -4.31 21.80 -3.07
N ALA A 145 -4.34 21.62 -4.39
CA ALA A 145 -4.47 22.74 -5.32
C ALA A 145 -5.84 23.45 -5.18
N LEU A 146 -6.93 22.68 -5.12
CA LEU A 146 -8.27 23.24 -4.96
C LEU A 146 -8.42 23.97 -3.62
N GLN A 147 -7.94 23.40 -2.54
CA GLN A 147 -8.00 24.03 -1.22
C GLN A 147 -7.09 25.26 -1.12
N GLY A 148 -5.94 25.26 -1.79
CA GLY A 148 -5.07 26.44 -1.89
C GLY A 148 -5.70 27.61 -2.68
N MET A 149 -6.57 27.30 -3.66
CA MET A 149 -7.32 28.31 -4.42
C MET A 149 -8.58 28.80 -3.67
N HIS A 150 -9.22 27.91 -2.90
CA HIS A 150 -10.46 28.16 -2.19
C HIS A 150 -10.33 27.80 -0.71
N HIS A 151 -9.82 28.70 0.10
CA HIS A 151 -9.52 28.46 1.53
C HIS A 151 -10.75 28.09 2.37
N THR A 152 -11.95 28.48 1.92
CA THR A 152 -13.22 28.12 2.55
C THR A 152 -13.70 26.69 2.25
N TRP A 153 -13.08 26.03 1.26
CA TRP A 153 -13.40 24.65 0.92
C TRP A 153 -12.59 23.70 1.81
N LEU A 154 -13.19 23.26 2.89
CA LEU A 154 -12.54 22.34 3.84
C LEU A 154 -12.62 20.89 3.32
N ILE A 155 -11.91 20.60 2.21
CA ILE A 155 -11.97 19.33 1.47
C ILE A 155 -10.80 18.38 1.76
N SER A 156 -9.86 18.77 2.63
CA SER A 156 -8.69 17.95 2.95
C SER A 156 -9.04 16.56 3.48
N GLY A 157 -10.09 16.46 4.31
CA GLY A 157 -10.59 15.18 4.82
C GLY A 157 -11.08 14.26 3.72
N MET A 158 -11.75 14.79 2.71
CA MET A 158 -12.17 14.02 1.54
C MET A 158 -10.98 13.50 0.75
N GLY A 159 -9.93 14.30 0.56
CA GLY A 159 -8.70 13.90 -0.12
C GLY A 159 -8.02 12.72 0.54
N ILE A 160 -7.74 12.83 1.83
CA ILE A 160 -7.10 11.74 2.61
C ILE A 160 -7.97 10.48 2.64
N THR A 161 -9.29 10.63 2.71
CA THR A 161 -10.22 9.49 2.67
C THR A 161 -10.14 8.75 1.34
N LEU A 162 -10.23 9.47 0.22
CA LEU A 162 -10.13 8.91 -1.13
C LEU A 162 -8.76 8.28 -1.38
N MET A 163 -7.68 8.93 -0.92
CA MET A 163 -6.33 8.41 -0.99
C MET A 163 -6.22 7.08 -0.24
N THR A 164 -6.64 7.04 1.01
CA THR A 164 -6.58 5.83 1.85
C THR A 164 -7.43 4.70 1.26
N MET A 165 -8.62 5.01 0.76
CA MET A 165 -9.51 4.06 0.11
C MET A 165 -8.91 3.51 -1.20
N SER A 166 -8.29 4.37 -2.01
CA SER A 166 -7.61 3.96 -3.24
C SER A 166 -6.47 2.97 -2.96
N PHE A 167 -5.68 3.23 -1.92
CA PHE A 167 -4.62 2.31 -1.49
C PHE A 167 -5.18 0.97 -1.01
N TYR A 168 -6.17 1.00 -0.13
CA TYR A 168 -6.80 -0.22 0.38
C TYR A 168 -7.36 -1.09 -0.75
N LEU A 169 -8.15 -0.49 -1.65
CA LEU A 169 -8.77 -1.22 -2.76
C LEU A 169 -7.74 -1.79 -3.75
N THR A 170 -6.61 -1.12 -3.93
CA THR A 170 -5.63 -1.52 -4.95
C THR A 170 -4.58 -2.49 -4.40
N LEU A 171 -4.14 -2.34 -3.17
CA LEU A 171 -2.99 -3.07 -2.63
C LEU A 171 -3.35 -4.03 -1.49
N GLU A 172 -4.32 -3.65 -0.63
CA GLU A 172 -4.59 -4.34 0.63
C GLU A 172 -5.91 -5.12 0.60
N ASN A 173 -6.71 -5.00 -0.48
CA ASN A 173 -7.99 -5.69 -0.55
C ASN A 173 -7.78 -7.22 -0.51
N PRO A 174 -8.26 -7.91 0.55
CA PRO A 174 -8.05 -9.35 0.72
C PRO A 174 -8.68 -10.17 -0.41
N ASP A 175 -9.76 -9.70 -1.02
CA ASP A 175 -10.42 -10.43 -2.11
C ASP A 175 -9.58 -10.41 -3.38
N ILE A 176 -8.90 -9.29 -3.67
CA ILE A 176 -7.96 -9.19 -4.79
C ILE A 176 -6.74 -10.10 -4.55
N ILE A 177 -6.20 -10.09 -3.32
CA ILE A 177 -5.06 -10.95 -2.95
C ILE A 177 -5.44 -12.42 -3.06
N ARG A 178 -6.61 -12.80 -2.58
CA ARG A 178 -7.12 -14.18 -2.70
C ARG A 178 -7.34 -14.59 -4.15
N ALA A 179 -7.89 -13.72 -4.99
CA ALA A 179 -8.09 -13.99 -6.40
C ALA A 179 -6.74 -14.22 -7.12
N GLU A 180 -5.72 -13.39 -6.85
CA GLU A 180 -4.38 -13.56 -7.39
C GLU A 180 -3.72 -14.87 -6.94
N LEU A 181 -3.84 -15.23 -5.66
CA LEU A 181 -3.34 -16.51 -5.15
C LEU A 181 -4.04 -17.70 -5.79
N THR A 182 -5.35 -17.61 -6.00
CA THR A 182 -6.14 -18.67 -6.65
C THR A 182 -5.71 -18.84 -8.11
N GLU A 183 -5.51 -17.74 -8.83
CA GLU A 183 -5.02 -17.75 -10.22
C GLU A 183 -3.63 -18.39 -10.32
N GLN A 184 -2.71 -18.05 -9.41
CA GLN A 184 -1.38 -18.66 -9.35
C GLN A 184 -1.46 -20.16 -9.04
N LYS A 185 -2.30 -20.59 -8.11
CA LYS A 185 -2.54 -22.01 -7.81
C LYS A 185 -3.09 -22.74 -9.03
N MET A 186 -4.08 -22.19 -9.72
CA MET A 186 -4.67 -22.75 -10.94
C MET A 186 -3.61 -22.87 -12.06
N SER A 187 -2.81 -21.84 -12.29
CA SER A 187 -1.73 -21.85 -13.27
C SER A 187 -0.70 -22.95 -12.99
N MET A 188 -0.32 -23.09 -11.70
CA MET A 188 0.59 -24.17 -11.27
C MET A 188 -0.02 -25.55 -11.48
N LEU A 189 -1.30 -25.76 -11.18
CA LEU A 189 -2.01 -27.02 -11.40
C LEU A 189 -2.10 -27.32 -12.90
N TYR A 190 -2.36 -26.33 -13.74
CA TYR A 190 -2.38 -26.46 -15.19
C TYR A 190 -1.01 -26.91 -15.74
N LEU A 191 0.07 -26.28 -15.34
CA LEU A 191 1.43 -26.67 -15.73
C LEU A 191 1.77 -28.09 -15.27
N LYS A 192 1.37 -28.46 -14.05
CA LYS A 192 1.53 -29.85 -13.54
C LYS A 192 0.71 -30.86 -14.34
N SER A 193 -0.48 -30.49 -14.83
CA SER A 193 -1.34 -31.38 -15.61
C SER A 193 -0.80 -31.65 -17.02
N GLN A 194 0.05 -30.77 -17.56
CA GLN A 194 0.71 -30.98 -18.86
C GLN A 194 1.71 -32.14 -18.84
N VAL A 195 2.24 -32.49 -17.67
CA VAL A 195 3.02 -33.72 -17.51
C VAL A 195 2.05 -34.87 -17.25
N ASN A 196 1.69 -35.62 -18.28
CA ASN A 196 0.86 -36.82 -18.11
C ASN A 196 1.67 -37.93 -17.38
N PRO A 197 1.39 -38.21 -16.09
CA PRO A 197 2.17 -39.18 -15.34
C PRO A 197 2.07 -40.56 -15.93
N HIS A 198 0.93 -40.93 -16.46
CA HIS A 198 0.69 -42.24 -17.05
C HIS A 198 1.50 -42.40 -18.33
N PHE A 199 1.60 -41.40 -19.19
CA PHE A 199 2.45 -41.43 -20.36
C PHE A 199 3.94 -41.59 -19.97
N LEU A 200 4.37 -40.82 -18.96
CA LEU A 200 5.74 -40.89 -18.49
C LEU A 200 6.09 -42.30 -17.99
N TYR A 201 5.27 -42.92 -17.14
CA TYR A 201 5.47 -44.27 -16.63
C TYR A 201 5.48 -45.29 -17.75
N ASN A 202 4.53 -45.26 -18.65
CA ASN A 202 4.46 -46.22 -19.76
C ASN A 202 5.70 -46.11 -20.66
N THR A 203 6.18 -44.91 -20.91
CA THR A 203 7.39 -44.69 -21.70
C THR A 203 8.63 -45.26 -21.02
N LEU A 204 8.81 -44.98 -19.70
CA LEU A 204 9.93 -45.50 -18.93
C LEU A 204 9.88 -47.02 -18.83
N ASP A 205 8.72 -47.62 -18.60
CA ASP A 205 8.56 -49.09 -18.58
C ASP A 205 8.85 -49.74 -19.95
N THR A 206 8.41 -49.09 -21.03
CA THR A 206 8.72 -49.61 -22.39
C THR A 206 10.23 -49.61 -22.66
N ILE A 207 10.93 -48.52 -22.29
CA ILE A 207 12.37 -48.43 -22.47
C ILE A 207 13.09 -49.43 -21.55
N ARG A 208 12.61 -49.66 -20.32
CA ARG A 208 13.15 -50.66 -19.39
C ARG A 208 13.03 -52.05 -19.95
N ILE A 209 11.90 -52.47 -20.49
CA ILE A 209 11.66 -53.74 -21.12
C ILE A 209 12.60 -53.93 -22.32
N GLN A 210 12.79 -52.90 -23.14
CA GLN A 210 13.68 -52.95 -24.28
C GLN A 210 15.16 -53.13 -23.84
N ALA A 211 15.58 -52.46 -22.76
CA ALA A 211 16.92 -52.64 -22.19
C ALA A 211 17.14 -54.06 -21.66
N GLN A 212 16.12 -54.66 -21.03
CA GLN A 212 16.17 -56.07 -20.60
C GLN A 212 16.30 -57.04 -21.77
N LEU A 213 15.55 -56.83 -22.85
CA LEU A 213 15.64 -57.64 -24.07
C LEU A 213 17.03 -57.58 -24.72
N ASN A 214 17.67 -56.41 -24.62
CA ASN A 214 19.03 -56.20 -25.13
C ASN A 214 20.13 -56.67 -24.12
N GLN A 215 19.74 -57.30 -23.01
CA GLN A 215 20.63 -57.75 -21.94
C GLN A 215 21.42 -56.62 -21.25
N ASP A 216 20.97 -55.38 -21.36
CA ASP A 216 21.56 -54.22 -20.66
C ASP A 216 20.92 -54.04 -19.27
N ASN A 217 21.32 -54.88 -18.35
CA ASN A 217 20.78 -54.90 -16.99
C ASN A 217 21.03 -53.60 -16.21
N LYS A 218 22.14 -52.89 -16.52
CA LYS A 218 22.45 -51.61 -15.84
C LYS A 218 21.45 -50.51 -16.22
N VAL A 219 21.12 -50.40 -17.51
CA VAL A 219 20.14 -49.41 -17.99
C VAL A 219 18.74 -49.76 -17.48
N ALA A 220 18.37 -51.05 -17.45
CA ALA A 220 17.08 -51.47 -16.91
C ALA A 220 16.93 -51.14 -15.41
N GLU A 221 17.96 -51.30 -14.61
CA GLU A 221 17.98 -50.95 -13.19
C GLU A 221 17.87 -49.43 -12.98
N LEU A 222 18.63 -48.63 -13.73
CA LEU A 222 18.55 -47.17 -13.68
C LEU A 222 17.13 -46.63 -14.02
N LEU A 223 16.50 -47.24 -15.03
CA LEU A 223 15.13 -46.87 -15.44
C LEU A 223 14.08 -47.26 -14.38
N MET A 224 14.29 -48.38 -13.67
CA MET A 224 13.45 -48.74 -12.53
C MET A 224 13.56 -47.72 -11.41
N HIS A 225 14.76 -47.33 -10.99
CA HIS A 225 14.98 -46.31 -9.97
C HIS A 225 14.39 -44.94 -10.39
N LEU A 226 14.53 -44.56 -11.65
CA LEU A 226 13.96 -43.33 -12.18
C LEU A 226 12.42 -43.34 -12.16
N SER A 227 11.80 -44.46 -12.52
CA SER A 227 10.36 -44.67 -12.48
C SER A 227 9.83 -44.59 -11.05
N ASP A 228 10.51 -45.20 -10.08
CA ASP A 228 10.13 -45.12 -8.66
C ASP A 228 10.30 -43.74 -8.10
N PHE A 229 11.35 -43.01 -8.47
CA PHE A 229 11.53 -41.61 -8.10
C PHE A 229 10.36 -40.72 -8.58
N PHE A 230 9.96 -40.82 -9.85
CA PHE A 230 8.80 -40.06 -10.37
C PHE A 230 7.52 -40.48 -9.67
N ARG A 231 7.30 -41.77 -9.40
CA ARG A 231 6.12 -42.27 -8.68
C ARG A 231 6.02 -41.70 -7.28
N MET A 232 7.13 -41.65 -6.52
CA MET A 232 7.16 -41.00 -5.19
C MET A 232 6.93 -39.51 -5.28
N SER A 233 7.60 -38.83 -6.20
CA SER A 233 7.46 -37.37 -6.37
C SER A 233 6.03 -36.92 -6.70
N ILE A 234 5.32 -37.72 -7.53
CA ILE A 234 3.92 -37.42 -7.88
C ILE A 234 2.98 -37.75 -6.73
N LYS A 235 3.24 -38.81 -5.95
CA LYS A 235 2.44 -39.23 -4.80
C LYS A 235 2.53 -38.22 -3.63
N VAL A 236 3.73 -37.74 -3.31
CA VAL A 236 3.96 -36.72 -2.27
C VAL A 236 3.25 -35.44 -2.64
N ASN A 237 3.28 -35.03 -3.90
CA ASN A 237 2.57 -33.82 -4.38
C ASN A 237 1.03 -33.96 -4.31
N ARG A 238 0.44 -35.16 -4.42
CA ARG A 238 -1.00 -35.37 -4.22
C ARG A 238 -1.39 -35.23 -2.74
N GLN A 239 -0.61 -35.80 -1.84
CA GLN A 239 -0.90 -35.70 -0.41
C GLN A 239 -0.78 -34.29 0.15
N MET A 240 0.12 -33.44 -0.39
CA MET A 240 0.21 -32.04 0.02
C MET A 240 -1.00 -31.20 -0.43
N VAL A 241 -1.66 -31.59 -1.53
CA VAL A 241 -2.87 -30.87 -2.01
C VAL A 241 -4.13 -31.26 -1.19
N GLU A 242 -4.18 -32.49 -0.66
CA GLU A 242 -5.30 -32.95 0.21
C GLU A 242 -5.21 -32.45 1.67
N LEU A 243 -4.06 -31.89 2.09
CA LEU A 243 -3.87 -31.33 3.43
C LEU A 243 -4.20 -29.81 3.51
N ASP A 244 -4.36 -29.15 2.35
CA ASP A 244 -4.68 -27.73 2.24
C ASP A 244 -6.19 -27.46 2.01
N ASP A 245 -7.05 -28.49 1.90
CA ASP A 245 -8.51 -28.40 1.84
C ASP A 245 -9.13 -28.63 3.24
#